data_fece8045736ea6598e37e96cffc37018
#
_entry.id   fece8045736ea6598e37e96cffc37018
#
_cell.length_a   1.000
_cell.length_b   1.000
_cell.length_c   1.000
_cell.angle_alpha   90.00
_cell.angle_beta   90.00
_cell.angle_gamma   90.00
#
_symmetry.space_group_name_H-M   'P 1'
#
loop_
_entity.id
_entity.type
_entity.pdbx_description
1 polymer ?
#
loop_
_entity_poly.entity_id
_entity_poly.type
_entity_poly.pdbx_seq_one_letter_code
_entity_poly.pdbx_strand_id
1 'polypeptide(L)'
;MSSRPRPASLVLVFGLIGTLIAACSPGGGTGASVTPPTTSASSGAVGSPDESLAPTKLVVGLGFIPSVQFAQFYLAQQKGYYADGGLDVEFQNKIDPDLITLVGAGTLDLGIGDGTSVIPATSQGIPVEYVATIYGKFPNIVFAKESSGIKKPADLKGKKIGTPGKYGSSWVMLQAMLSSAGLTTDDVEIVEYPEFNQEAAVEQGAVDAATGFANNEPIQLEQHGGKPVVLHVDDITPLPGPGLIASTATLDAKHDAISAFVAATLQAMNEIKDDPAAGLDAAIATIPELASSRDTQAAILAATIDSWAGPVQTDHGLGAIDRDGWTSSITFMTGLGMVKEPVKTDDIVREDLLPSGD
;
A
#
# COMPACT_ATOMS: atom_id res chain seq x y z
N MET A 1 -6.00 22.57 50.45
CA MET A 1 -5.27 21.76 51.43
C MET A 1 -5.52 20.31 51.15
N SER A 2 -4.48 19.49 51.18
CA SER A 2 -4.33 18.03 51.05
C SER A 2 -3.87 17.58 49.67
N SER A 3 -2.67 17.51 49.43
CA SER A 3 -1.49 16.62 49.57
C SER A 3 -1.57 15.37 48.60
N ARG A 4 -0.65 15.43 47.61
CA ARG A 4 -0.23 14.27 46.79
C ARG A 4 0.57 13.25 47.59
N PRO A 5 0.67 12.01 47.12
CA PRO A 5 1.96 11.35 47.15
C PRO A 5 2.45 10.86 45.77
N ARG A 6 3.75 11.01 45.55
CA ARG A 6 4.58 10.35 44.54
C ARG A 6 4.94 8.94 45.01
N PRO A 7 5.12 7.97 44.16
CA PRO A 7 5.98 6.84 44.48
C PRO A 7 7.33 6.90 43.76
N ALA A 8 8.27 6.28 44.44
CA ALA A 8 9.70 6.33 44.28
C ALA A 8 10.21 5.35 43.19
N SER A 9 11.36 5.74 42.67
CA SER A 9 12.27 4.94 41.82
C SER A 9 12.80 3.72 42.58
N LEU A 10 12.87 2.59 41.93
CA LEU A 10 13.68 1.44 42.37
C LEU A 10 14.74 1.14 41.27
N VAL A 11 15.96 1.46 41.62
CA VAL A 11 17.19 1.07 40.94
C VAL A 11 17.59 -0.31 41.48
N LEU A 12 17.86 -1.27 40.60
CA LEU A 12 18.53 -2.51 40.96
C LEU A 12 19.71 -2.74 40.02
N VAL A 13 20.89 -2.69 40.61
CA VAL A 13 22.23 -2.96 40.07
C VAL A 13 22.64 -4.36 40.56
N PHE A 14 23.56 -4.98 39.85
CA PHE A 14 24.37 -6.20 40.09
C PHE A 14 24.02 -7.37 39.16
N GLY A 15 25.00 -8.09 38.61
CA GLY A 15 26.47 -8.08 38.75
C GLY A 15 27.09 -9.08 37.77
N LEU A 16 28.31 -8.78 37.40
CA LEU A 16 29.23 -9.63 36.64
C LEU A 16 29.60 -10.91 37.43
N ILE A 17 29.68 -12.05 36.73
CA ILE A 17 30.68 -13.08 37.06
C ILE A 17 31.19 -13.68 35.74
N GLY A 18 32.48 -13.50 35.50
CA GLY A 18 33.26 -14.20 34.46
C GLY A 18 33.86 -15.48 35.02
N THR A 19 34.07 -16.44 34.17
CA THR A 19 35.08 -17.49 34.37
C THR A 19 35.71 -17.90 33.07
N LEU A 20 37.00 -17.59 32.95
CA LEU A 20 37.96 -18.19 32.02
C LEU A 20 38.30 -19.61 32.47
N ILE A 21 38.40 -20.55 31.52
CA ILE A 21 39.32 -21.70 31.65
C ILE A 21 39.98 -21.92 30.31
N ALA A 22 41.32 -21.72 30.30
CA ALA A 22 42.23 -22.15 29.27
C ALA A 22 42.83 -23.52 29.66
N ALA A 23 43.06 -24.38 28.70
CA ALA A 23 44.06 -25.48 28.86
C ALA A 23 44.63 -25.87 27.51
N CYS A 24 45.97 -25.89 27.50
CA CYS A 24 46.89 -26.13 26.40
C CYS A 24 47.08 -27.61 26.08
N SER A 25 47.41 -27.88 24.84
CA SER A 25 48.39 -28.76 24.15
C SER A 25 49.37 -29.61 25.03
N PRO A 26 50.24 -30.46 24.46
CA PRO A 26 50.48 -30.97 23.11
C PRO A 26 50.82 -32.50 23.08
N GLY A 27 51.05 -33.08 21.91
CA GLY A 27 51.66 -34.42 21.78
C GLY A 27 51.84 -34.83 20.32
N GLY A 28 53.09 -34.81 19.90
CA GLY A 28 53.53 -35.19 18.58
C GLY A 28 53.73 -36.69 18.42
N GLY A 29 53.87 -37.16 17.20
CA GLY A 29 54.16 -38.52 16.80
C GLY A 29 54.46 -38.60 15.32
N THR A 30 55.72 -38.87 15.04
CA THR A 30 56.36 -39.02 13.76
C THR A 30 56.01 -40.31 13.01
N GLY A 31 55.99 -40.26 11.68
CA GLY A 31 56.50 -41.32 10.89
C GLY A 31 55.70 -42.01 9.83
N ALA A 32 56.25 -41.95 8.67
CA ALA A 32 56.24 -42.89 7.55
C ALA A 32 55.45 -42.54 6.30
N SER A 33 56.21 -42.13 5.35
CA SER A 33 55.95 -42.04 3.92
C SER A 33 55.69 -43.41 3.32
N VAL A 34 54.56 -43.55 2.55
CA VAL A 34 54.44 -44.60 1.50
C VAL A 34 53.58 -44.00 0.36
N THR A 35 54.15 -43.88 -0.82
CA THR A 35 53.54 -43.63 -2.12
C THR A 35 53.56 -44.97 -2.89
N PRO A 36 52.79 -45.14 -3.98
CA PRO A 36 51.44 -44.92 -4.53
C PRO A 36 50.75 -46.22 -4.92
N PRO A 37 49.73 -46.25 -5.74
CA PRO A 37 49.73 -45.95 -7.18
C PRO A 37 48.55 -45.15 -7.71
N THR A 38 48.83 -44.44 -8.78
CA THR A 38 47.94 -43.70 -9.66
C THR A 38 46.92 -44.64 -10.32
N THR A 39 45.65 -44.40 -10.05
CA THR A 39 44.55 -44.90 -10.90
C THR A 39 43.71 -43.70 -11.33
N SER A 40 43.81 -43.36 -12.60
CA SER A 40 42.94 -42.36 -13.22
C SER A 40 41.50 -42.90 -13.26
N ALA A 41 40.70 -42.46 -12.33
CA ALA A 41 39.26 -42.59 -12.42
C ALA A 41 38.71 -41.25 -12.96
N SER A 42 38.15 -41.30 -14.16
CA SER A 42 37.33 -40.23 -14.73
C SER A 42 36.17 -39.95 -13.80
N SER A 43 36.29 -38.90 -12.97
CA SER A 43 35.17 -38.38 -12.23
C SER A 43 34.31 -37.57 -13.18
N GLY A 44 33.17 -38.16 -13.59
CA GLY A 44 32.05 -37.37 -14.11
C GLY A 44 31.71 -36.32 -13.10
N ALA A 45 31.68 -35.09 -13.52
CA ALA A 45 31.16 -33.97 -12.73
C ALA A 45 29.69 -34.28 -12.43
N VAL A 46 29.43 -34.74 -11.22
CA VAL A 46 28.10 -34.65 -10.63
C VAL A 46 27.90 -33.16 -10.41
N GLY A 47 26.99 -32.57 -11.21
CA GLY A 47 26.56 -31.18 -11.02
C GLY A 47 26.19 -31.02 -9.54
N SER A 48 26.76 -30.04 -8.91
CA SER A 48 26.34 -29.61 -7.58
C SER A 48 24.83 -29.38 -7.61
N PRO A 49 24.09 -29.74 -6.57
CA PRO A 49 22.69 -29.32 -6.46
C PRO A 49 22.67 -27.79 -6.60
N ASP A 50 21.77 -27.32 -7.43
CA ASP A 50 21.45 -25.90 -7.57
C ASP A 50 21.33 -25.33 -6.15
N GLU A 51 22.25 -24.46 -5.77
CA GLU A 51 22.12 -23.70 -4.52
C GLU A 51 20.90 -22.80 -4.73
N SER A 52 19.73 -23.28 -4.32
CA SER A 52 18.53 -22.46 -4.22
C SER A 52 18.92 -21.22 -3.40
N LEU A 53 19.08 -20.10 -4.08
CA LEU A 53 19.34 -18.83 -3.43
C LEU A 53 18.23 -18.59 -2.42
N ALA A 54 18.59 -18.17 -1.20
CA ALA A 54 17.58 -17.83 -0.19
C ALA A 54 16.63 -16.77 -0.76
N PRO A 55 15.31 -16.87 -0.51
CA PRO A 55 14.34 -15.95 -1.06
C PRO A 55 14.65 -14.52 -0.62
N THR A 56 14.46 -13.56 -1.52
CA THR A 56 14.65 -12.14 -1.21
C THR A 56 13.48 -11.66 -0.36
N LYS A 57 13.77 -11.15 0.84
CA LYS A 57 12.73 -10.58 1.71
C LYS A 57 12.30 -9.21 1.19
N LEU A 58 10.96 -9.01 1.11
CA LEU A 58 10.31 -7.73 0.85
C LEU A 58 9.28 -7.42 1.94
N VAL A 59 9.34 -6.20 2.48
CA VAL A 59 8.35 -5.68 3.43
C VAL A 59 7.49 -4.65 2.71
N VAL A 60 6.17 -4.91 2.64
CA VAL A 60 5.22 -4.12 1.84
C VAL A 60 4.17 -3.49 2.74
N GLY A 61 4.08 -2.16 2.72
CA GLY A 61 3.10 -1.39 3.47
C GLY A 61 1.81 -1.20 2.67
N LEU A 62 0.67 -1.63 3.20
CA LEU A 62 -0.63 -1.50 2.54
C LEU A 62 -1.37 -0.20 2.93
N GLY A 63 -0.98 0.46 4.01
CA GLY A 63 -1.47 1.80 4.37
C GLY A 63 -2.92 1.87 4.85
N PHE A 64 -3.60 0.73 4.99
CA PHE A 64 -4.99 0.66 5.41
C PHE A 64 -5.23 -0.55 6.31
N ILE A 65 -6.40 -0.60 6.97
CA ILE A 65 -6.83 -1.76 7.75
C ILE A 65 -6.95 -3.00 6.86
N PRO A 66 -6.84 -4.23 7.41
CA PRO A 66 -7.08 -5.45 6.65
C PRO A 66 -8.43 -5.41 5.93
N SER A 67 -8.43 -5.64 4.61
CA SER A 67 -9.61 -5.45 3.76
C SER A 67 -9.59 -6.37 2.55
N VAL A 68 -10.77 -6.71 2.03
CA VAL A 68 -10.92 -7.43 0.75
C VAL A 68 -10.34 -6.66 -0.44
N GLN A 69 -10.15 -5.35 -0.32
CA GLN A 69 -9.52 -4.49 -1.33
C GLN A 69 -8.06 -4.86 -1.62
N PHE A 70 -7.44 -5.68 -0.77
CA PHE A 70 -6.08 -6.22 -0.94
C PHE A 70 -6.06 -7.68 -1.40
N ALA A 71 -7.16 -8.19 -1.92
CA ALA A 71 -7.32 -9.58 -2.34
C ALA A 71 -6.21 -10.06 -3.30
N GLN A 72 -5.71 -9.19 -4.19
CA GLN A 72 -4.62 -9.50 -5.12
C GLN A 72 -3.32 -9.88 -4.42
N PHE A 73 -2.99 -9.22 -3.32
CA PHE A 73 -1.79 -9.53 -2.53
C PHE A 73 -1.96 -10.83 -1.75
N TYR A 74 -3.13 -11.04 -1.18
CA TYR A 74 -3.44 -12.26 -0.44
C TYR A 74 -3.49 -13.49 -1.35
N LEU A 75 -4.10 -13.35 -2.54
CA LEU A 75 -4.16 -14.44 -3.52
C LEU A 75 -2.75 -14.78 -4.03
N ALA A 76 -1.94 -13.78 -4.41
CA ALA A 76 -0.58 -14.01 -4.87
C ALA A 76 0.26 -14.75 -3.82
N GLN A 77 0.12 -14.39 -2.54
CA GLN A 77 0.81 -15.06 -1.44
C GLN A 77 0.33 -16.50 -1.25
N GLN A 78 -0.98 -16.73 -1.23
CA GLN A 78 -1.56 -18.06 -1.01
C GLN A 78 -1.31 -19.02 -2.18
N LYS A 79 -1.28 -18.50 -3.41
CA LYS A 79 -0.97 -19.28 -4.61
C LYS A 79 0.53 -19.56 -4.77
N GLY A 80 1.37 -18.91 -3.95
CA GLY A 80 2.82 -19.08 -4.02
C GLY A 80 3.48 -18.25 -5.13
N TYR A 81 2.77 -17.33 -5.80
CA TYR A 81 3.34 -16.55 -6.91
C TYR A 81 4.57 -15.72 -6.50
N TYR A 82 4.58 -15.21 -5.27
CA TYR A 82 5.76 -14.54 -4.73
C TYR A 82 6.90 -15.52 -4.49
N ALA A 83 6.61 -16.68 -3.91
CA ALA A 83 7.61 -17.71 -3.64
C ALA A 83 8.23 -18.27 -4.94
N ASP A 84 7.41 -18.47 -5.97
CA ASP A 84 7.85 -18.88 -7.31
C ASP A 84 8.77 -17.82 -7.95
N GLY A 85 8.54 -16.54 -7.63
CA GLY A 85 9.43 -15.42 -7.96
C GLY A 85 10.67 -15.28 -7.07
N GLY A 86 10.93 -16.24 -6.16
CA GLY A 86 12.06 -16.21 -5.24
C GLY A 86 11.92 -15.17 -4.12
N LEU A 87 10.69 -14.83 -3.72
CA LEU A 87 10.39 -13.78 -2.74
C LEU A 87 9.82 -14.36 -1.42
N ASP A 88 10.21 -13.73 -0.32
CA ASP A 88 9.57 -13.85 1.00
C ASP A 88 8.92 -12.50 1.33
N VAL A 89 7.57 -12.41 1.21
CA VAL A 89 6.84 -11.16 1.31
C VAL A 89 6.13 -11.04 2.66
N GLU A 90 6.39 -9.94 3.35
CA GLU A 90 5.71 -9.55 4.59
C GLU A 90 4.81 -8.34 4.34
N PHE A 91 3.48 -8.46 4.56
CA PHE A 91 2.55 -7.34 4.47
C PHE A 91 2.34 -6.67 5.82
N GLN A 92 2.34 -5.34 5.82
CA GLN A 92 2.02 -4.52 7.00
C GLN A 92 0.74 -3.72 6.75
N ASN A 93 -0.34 -4.09 7.44
CA ASN A 93 -1.63 -3.40 7.43
C ASN A 93 -1.67 -2.33 8.53
N LYS A 94 -0.72 -1.41 8.52
CA LYS A 94 -0.71 -0.28 9.46
C LYS A 94 -1.34 0.94 8.81
N ILE A 95 -2.21 1.60 9.54
CA ILE A 95 -2.65 2.95 9.24
C ILE A 95 -1.49 3.86 9.61
N ASP A 96 -0.70 4.22 8.64
CA ASP A 96 0.47 5.06 8.86
C ASP A 96 0.38 6.26 7.92
N PRO A 97 0.11 7.48 8.44
CA PRO A 97 0.14 8.68 7.62
C PRO A 97 1.54 8.97 7.06
N ASP A 98 2.59 8.33 7.62
CA ASP A 98 3.97 8.48 7.19
C ASP A 98 4.44 7.36 6.25
N LEU A 99 3.53 6.54 5.70
CA LEU A 99 3.86 5.39 4.83
C LEU A 99 4.86 5.76 3.73
N ILE A 100 4.63 6.89 3.05
CA ILE A 100 5.52 7.36 1.99
C ILE A 100 6.93 7.70 2.50
N THR A 101 7.02 8.22 3.73
CA THR A 101 8.31 8.50 4.39
C THR A 101 9.04 7.21 4.75
N LEU A 102 8.33 6.19 5.22
CA LEU A 102 8.91 4.88 5.55
C LEU A 102 9.43 4.17 4.30
N VAL A 103 8.71 4.27 3.17
CA VAL A 103 9.20 3.77 1.88
C VAL A 103 10.42 4.55 1.43
N GLY A 104 10.37 5.89 1.44
CA GLY A 104 11.50 6.74 1.06
C GLY A 104 12.75 6.52 1.91
N ALA A 105 12.59 6.16 3.18
CA ALA A 105 13.68 5.81 4.08
C ALA A 105 14.18 4.35 3.94
N GLY A 106 13.53 3.52 3.11
CA GLY A 106 13.86 2.09 2.95
C GLY A 106 13.50 1.22 4.16
N THR A 107 12.65 1.71 5.07
CA THR A 107 12.11 0.92 6.18
C THR A 107 11.07 -0.09 5.67
N LEU A 108 10.30 0.30 4.67
CA LEU A 108 9.47 -0.56 3.83
C LEU A 108 10.11 -0.62 2.44
N ASP A 109 10.11 -1.79 1.83
CA ASP A 109 10.63 -1.96 0.47
C ASP A 109 9.66 -1.41 -0.58
N LEU A 110 8.36 -1.63 -0.36
CA LEU A 110 7.29 -1.09 -1.18
C LEU A 110 6.16 -0.54 -0.30
N GLY A 111 5.30 0.26 -0.91
CA GLY A 111 4.07 0.74 -0.30
C GLY A 111 3.02 1.05 -1.36
N ILE A 112 1.83 1.40 -0.89
CA ILE A 112 0.75 1.92 -1.75
C ILE A 112 0.76 3.45 -1.65
N GLY A 113 0.84 4.11 -2.80
CA GLY A 113 0.80 5.58 -2.90
C GLY A 113 0.07 6.04 -4.16
N ASP A 114 -0.38 7.27 -4.15
CA ASP A 114 -1.06 7.92 -5.28
C ASP A 114 -0.46 9.31 -5.58
N GLY A 115 -0.99 9.99 -6.59
CA GLY A 115 -0.47 11.31 -6.99
C GLY A 115 -0.51 12.35 -5.88
N THR A 116 -1.44 12.23 -4.92
CA THR A 116 -1.59 13.22 -3.83
C THR A 116 -0.53 13.07 -2.75
N SER A 117 0.06 11.90 -2.62
CA SER A 117 1.11 11.60 -1.66
C SER A 117 2.51 11.64 -2.31
N VAL A 118 2.66 11.04 -3.49
CA VAL A 118 3.95 10.92 -4.18
C VAL A 118 4.47 12.28 -4.66
N ILE A 119 3.63 13.10 -5.32
CA ILE A 119 4.05 14.38 -5.89
C ILE A 119 4.58 15.33 -4.80
N PRO A 120 3.85 15.59 -3.68
CA PRO A 120 4.37 16.42 -2.61
C PRO A 120 5.62 15.83 -1.93
N ALA A 121 5.68 14.51 -1.75
CA ALA A 121 6.82 13.84 -1.13
C ALA A 121 8.09 14.02 -1.97
N THR A 122 8.03 13.74 -3.27
CA THR A 122 9.15 13.94 -4.20
C THR A 122 9.57 15.40 -4.24
N SER A 123 8.60 16.35 -4.25
CA SER A 123 8.90 17.78 -4.22
C SER A 123 9.59 18.25 -2.94
N GLN A 124 9.56 17.46 -1.89
CA GLN A 124 10.25 17.71 -0.62
C GLN A 124 11.55 16.91 -0.49
N GLY A 125 11.96 16.21 -1.54
CA GLY A 125 13.19 15.44 -1.60
C GLY A 125 13.08 14.03 -1.01
N ILE A 126 11.87 13.52 -0.76
CA ILE A 126 11.68 12.11 -0.40
C ILE A 126 11.83 11.29 -1.68
N PRO A 127 12.83 10.36 -1.76
CA PRO A 127 13.19 9.67 -3.00
C PRO A 127 12.28 8.47 -3.25
N VAL A 128 11.04 8.69 -3.69
CA VAL A 128 10.08 7.64 -4.00
C VAL A 128 9.65 7.71 -5.45
N GLU A 129 9.47 6.55 -6.07
CA GLU A 129 9.03 6.38 -7.45
C GLU A 129 7.81 5.45 -7.51
N TYR A 130 6.90 5.75 -8.43
CA TYR A 130 5.69 4.97 -8.70
C TYR A 130 5.99 3.95 -9.79
N VAL A 131 5.78 2.68 -9.52
CA VAL A 131 6.31 1.57 -10.34
C VAL A 131 5.23 0.71 -10.99
N ALA A 132 3.99 0.74 -10.52
CA ALA A 132 2.88 0.05 -11.14
C ALA A 132 1.53 0.60 -10.66
N THR A 133 0.56 0.72 -11.54
CA THR A 133 -0.80 1.12 -11.19
C THR A 133 -1.58 -0.07 -10.63
N ILE A 134 -2.19 0.09 -9.46
CA ILE A 134 -3.17 -0.87 -8.92
C ILE A 134 -4.60 -0.40 -9.22
N TYR A 135 -4.90 0.86 -8.99
CA TYR A 135 -6.19 1.47 -9.31
C TYR A 135 -6.04 2.40 -10.51
N GLY A 136 -6.59 2.00 -11.66
CA GLY A 136 -6.61 2.81 -12.86
C GLY A 136 -7.63 3.95 -12.81
N LYS A 137 -8.60 3.87 -11.88
CA LYS A 137 -9.52 4.95 -11.54
C LYS A 137 -9.15 5.51 -10.17
N PHE A 138 -9.21 6.83 -10.02
CA PHE A 138 -8.94 7.45 -8.71
C PHE A 138 -10.15 7.23 -7.79
N PRO A 139 -10.02 6.52 -6.67
CA PRO A 139 -11.19 6.04 -5.92
C PRO A 139 -11.77 7.06 -4.95
N ASN A 140 -11.10 8.19 -4.69
CA ASN A 140 -11.52 9.13 -3.67
C ASN A 140 -12.83 9.84 -4.02
N ILE A 141 -13.70 9.93 -3.01
CA ILE A 141 -15.03 10.51 -3.11
C ILE A 141 -15.38 11.32 -1.86
N VAL A 142 -16.39 12.14 -1.98
CA VAL A 142 -17.24 12.54 -0.85
C VAL A 142 -18.58 11.83 -1.00
N PHE A 143 -19.01 11.11 0.01
CA PHE A 143 -20.30 10.41 0.01
C PHE A 143 -21.22 10.92 1.10
N ALA A 144 -22.53 10.80 0.87
CA ALA A 144 -23.58 11.23 1.78
C ALA A 144 -24.82 10.37 1.60
N LYS A 145 -25.79 10.46 2.51
CA LYS A 145 -27.13 9.93 2.25
C LYS A 145 -27.91 10.83 1.29
N GLU A 146 -28.77 10.25 0.44
CA GLU A 146 -29.70 11.01 -0.42
C GLU A 146 -30.51 12.03 0.39
N SER A 147 -30.89 11.68 1.61
CA SER A 147 -31.67 12.56 2.52
C SER A 147 -30.87 13.78 3.00
N SER A 148 -29.55 13.84 2.84
CA SER A 148 -28.74 15.01 3.19
C SER A 148 -28.97 16.22 2.28
N GLY A 149 -29.52 15.96 1.07
CA GLY A 149 -29.72 16.97 0.03
C GLY A 149 -28.44 17.37 -0.70
N ILE A 150 -27.29 16.77 -0.40
CA ILE A 150 -26.01 17.02 -1.07
C ILE A 150 -26.05 16.35 -2.44
N LYS A 151 -25.77 17.11 -3.53
CA LYS A 151 -25.78 16.63 -4.91
C LYS A 151 -24.57 17.13 -5.72
N LYS A 152 -23.88 18.13 -5.22
CA LYS A 152 -22.72 18.77 -5.87
C LYS A 152 -21.81 19.40 -4.82
N PRO A 153 -20.55 19.70 -5.15
CA PRO A 153 -19.59 20.25 -4.19
C PRO A 153 -20.06 21.51 -3.44
N ALA A 154 -20.81 22.39 -4.11
CA ALA A 154 -21.33 23.61 -3.49
C ALA A 154 -22.32 23.35 -2.32
N ASP A 155 -22.97 22.18 -2.31
CA ASP A 155 -23.93 21.80 -1.26
C ASP A 155 -23.23 21.38 0.05
N LEU A 156 -21.91 21.26 0.03
CA LEU A 156 -21.09 20.98 1.22
C LEU A 156 -20.98 22.18 2.17
N LYS A 157 -21.32 23.38 1.72
CA LYS A 157 -21.21 24.59 2.56
C LYS A 157 -22.04 24.45 3.84
N GLY A 158 -21.39 24.68 4.99
CA GLY A 158 -21.99 24.59 6.33
C GLY A 158 -22.27 23.17 6.80
N LYS A 159 -21.81 22.15 6.08
CA LYS A 159 -22.01 20.74 6.42
C LYS A 159 -20.94 20.21 7.35
N LYS A 160 -21.29 19.16 8.13
CA LYS A 160 -20.34 18.34 8.88
C LYS A 160 -19.77 17.26 7.98
N ILE A 161 -18.46 17.25 7.81
CA ILE A 161 -17.76 16.31 6.92
C ILE A 161 -16.83 15.41 7.73
N GLY A 162 -17.10 14.11 7.68
CA GLY A 162 -16.23 13.09 8.27
C GLY A 162 -15.00 12.83 7.40
N THR A 163 -13.81 12.70 8.00
CA THR A 163 -12.59 12.29 7.32
C THR A 163 -11.74 11.44 8.28
N PRO A 164 -10.86 10.52 7.80
CA PRO A 164 -9.94 9.80 8.69
C PRO A 164 -9.04 10.73 9.51
N GLY A 165 -8.66 11.87 8.89
CA GLY A 165 -7.83 12.88 9.51
C GLY A 165 -7.48 13.96 8.50
N LYS A 166 -6.71 14.98 8.93
CA LYS A 166 -6.25 16.07 8.08
C LYS A 166 -4.94 15.71 7.38
N TYR A 167 -4.88 14.52 6.78
CA TYR A 167 -3.72 13.98 6.08
C TYR A 167 -4.14 13.04 4.95
N GLY A 168 -3.18 12.66 4.09
CA GLY A 168 -3.36 11.69 3.02
C GLY A 168 -4.32 12.14 1.92
N SER A 169 -4.64 11.21 1.01
CA SER A 169 -5.44 11.48 -0.18
C SER A 169 -6.84 12.02 0.14
N SER A 170 -7.52 11.46 1.13
CA SER A 170 -8.86 11.90 1.55
C SER A 170 -8.91 13.38 1.93
N TRP A 171 -7.88 13.86 2.64
CA TRP A 171 -7.78 15.26 3.03
C TRP A 171 -7.48 16.19 1.86
N VAL A 172 -6.50 15.82 1.03
CA VAL A 172 -6.14 16.59 -0.17
C VAL A 172 -7.32 16.70 -1.12
N MET A 173 -8.03 15.60 -1.32
CA MET A 173 -9.17 15.54 -2.23
C MET A 173 -10.40 16.27 -1.70
N LEU A 174 -10.63 16.26 -0.39
CA LEU A 174 -11.67 17.11 0.20
C LEU A 174 -11.41 18.60 -0.07
N GLN A 175 -10.17 19.04 0.07
CA GLN A 175 -9.79 20.43 -0.23
C GLN A 175 -10.00 20.75 -1.72
N ALA A 176 -9.63 19.83 -2.62
CA ALA A 176 -9.86 19.99 -4.06
C ALA A 176 -11.37 20.07 -4.37
N MET A 177 -12.17 19.18 -3.77
CA MET A 177 -13.64 19.18 -3.91
C MET A 177 -14.25 20.50 -3.45
N LEU A 178 -13.85 20.99 -2.29
CA LEU A 178 -14.32 22.28 -1.76
C LEU A 178 -13.89 23.46 -2.67
N SER A 179 -12.61 23.47 -3.08
CA SER A 179 -12.05 24.52 -3.95
C SER A 179 -12.77 24.60 -5.30
N SER A 180 -13.19 23.46 -5.86
CA SER A 180 -13.94 23.42 -7.13
C SER A 180 -15.27 24.19 -7.06
N ALA A 181 -15.81 24.36 -5.86
CA ALA A 181 -17.03 25.12 -5.59
C ALA A 181 -16.77 26.52 -5.00
N GLY A 182 -15.49 26.96 -4.96
CA GLY A 182 -15.11 28.21 -4.33
C GLY A 182 -15.24 28.21 -2.81
N LEU A 183 -15.21 27.01 -2.19
CA LEU A 183 -15.25 26.82 -0.75
C LEU A 183 -13.84 26.48 -0.23
N THR A 184 -13.69 26.64 1.07
CA THR A 184 -12.49 26.25 1.84
C THR A 184 -12.87 25.34 3.00
N THR A 185 -11.91 24.83 3.72
CA THR A 185 -12.15 24.04 4.95
C THR A 185 -12.82 24.84 6.07
N ASP A 186 -12.76 26.18 6.02
CA ASP A 186 -13.45 27.06 6.96
C ASP A 186 -14.97 27.17 6.67
N ASP A 187 -15.41 26.76 5.49
CA ASP A 187 -16.83 26.74 5.09
C ASP A 187 -17.55 25.46 5.52
N VAL A 188 -16.87 24.51 6.16
CA VAL A 188 -17.41 23.21 6.60
C VAL A 188 -16.94 22.88 8.02
N GLU A 189 -17.65 22.00 8.71
CA GLU A 189 -17.22 21.46 10.01
C GLU A 189 -16.52 20.11 9.78
N ILE A 190 -15.21 19.99 10.03
CA ILE A 190 -14.44 18.75 9.87
C ILE A 190 -14.52 17.94 11.15
N VAL A 191 -14.89 16.66 11.03
CA VAL A 191 -14.91 15.68 12.13
C VAL A 191 -13.99 14.53 11.76
N GLU A 192 -13.03 14.25 12.65
CA GLU A 192 -12.01 13.22 12.38
C GLU A 192 -12.43 11.85 12.92
N TYR A 193 -12.25 10.82 12.10
CA TYR A 193 -12.53 9.40 12.36
C TYR A 193 -11.30 8.54 12.07
N PRO A 194 -10.29 8.54 12.94
CA PRO A 194 -9.01 7.86 12.69
C PRO A 194 -9.13 6.33 12.59
N GLU A 195 -10.23 5.77 13.07
CA GLU A 195 -10.54 4.33 12.97
C GLU A 195 -11.23 3.95 11.66
N PHE A 196 -11.34 4.86 10.69
CA PHE A 196 -12.00 4.64 9.38
C PHE A 196 -13.46 4.18 9.48
N ASN A 197 -14.20 4.73 10.43
CA ASN A 197 -15.63 4.44 10.65
C ASN A 197 -16.56 5.57 10.19
N GLN A 198 -16.15 6.33 9.16
CA GLN A 198 -16.93 7.44 8.59
C GLN A 198 -18.26 6.97 8.01
N GLU A 199 -18.33 5.76 7.44
CA GLU A 199 -19.54 5.19 6.90
C GLU A 199 -20.62 5.11 8.00
N ALA A 200 -20.28 4.51 9.13
CA ALA A 200 -21.19 4.41 10.26
C ALA A 200 -21.63 5.81 10.79
N ALA A 201 -20.72 6.79 10.75
CA ALA A 201 -21.05 8.16 11.15
C ALA A 201 -22.06 8.83 10.19
N VAL A 202 -21.94 8.57 8.88
CA VAL A 202 -22.93 9.02 7.88
C VAL A 202 -24.25 8.28 8.05
N GLU A 203 -24.21 6.95 8.24
CA GLU A 203 -25.39 6.13 8.48
C GLU A 203 -26.20 6.64 9.67
N GLN A 204 -25.56 6.89 10.78
CA GLN A 204 -26.16 7.36 12.03
C GLN A 204 -26.53 8.86 11.99
N GLY A 205 -26.09 9.61 10.99
CA GLY A 205 -26.33 11.05 10.87
C GLY A 205 -25.49 11.89 11.85
N ALA A 206 -24.39 11.36 12.33
CA ALA A 206 -23.40 12.10 13.13
C ALA A 206 -22.66 13.16 12.30
N VAL A 207 -22.49 12.90 11.00
CA VAL A 207 -22.04 13.84 9.97
C VAL A 207 -22.99 13.84 8.77
N ASP A 208 -22.98 14.93 7.99
CA ASP A 208 -23.84 15.09 6.80
C ASP A 208 -23.28 14.32 5.59
N ALA A 209 -21.93 14.26 5.49
CA ALA A 209 -21.18 13.58 4.45
C ALA A 209 -19.83 13.14 5.01
N ALA A 210 -19.09 12.31 4.25
CA ALA A 210 -17.74 11.96 4.61
C ALA A 210 -16.89 11.70 3.37
N THR A 211 -15.57 11.76 3.53
CA THR A 211 -14.61 11.26 2.54
C THR A 211 -14.54 9.74 2.61
N GLY A 212 -14.28 9.12 1.47
CA GLY A 212 -14.15 7.66 1.37
C GLY A 212 -13.66 7.24 -0.01
N PHE A 213 -13.74 5.95 -0.27
CA PHE A 213 -13.42 5.34 -1.55
C PHE A 213 -14.68 4.79 -2.22
N ALA A 214 -14.86 5.05 -3.51
CA ALA A 214 -16.05 4.67 -4.27
C ALA A 214 -16.36 3.17 -4.23
N ASN A 215 -15.34 2.36 -4.07
CA ASN A 215 -15.43 0.90 -4.00
C ASN A 215 -15.66 0.36 -2.57
N ASN A 216 -15.86 1.21 -1.57
CA ASN A 216 -15.97 0.76 -0.17
C ASN A 216 -17.17 1.37 0.57
N GLU A 217 -17.06 2.60 1.07
CA GLU A 217 -18.02 3.18 2.00
C GLU A 217 -19.46 3.32 1.42
N PRO A 218 -19.68 3.71 0.15
CA PRO A 218 -21.03 3.74 -0.41
C PRO A 218 -21.70 2.38 -0.46
N ILE A 219 -20.93 1.31 -0.71
CA ILE A 219 -21.42 -0.06 -0.77
C ILE A 219 -21.84 -0.51 0.63
N GLN A 220 -21.04 -0.22 1.65
CA GLN A 220 -21.39 -0.53 3.03
C GLN A 220 -22.67 0.21 3.46
N LEU A 221 -22.77 1.51 3.15
CA LEU A 221 -23.94 2.32 3.43
C LEU A 221 -25.20 1.76 2.75
N GLU A 222 -25.11 1.30 1.50
CA GLU A 222 -26.21 0.67 0.78
C GLU A 222 -26.63 -0.67 1.40
N GLN A 223 -25.66 -1.49 1.81
CA GLN A 223 -25.92 -2.76 2.48
C GLN A 223 -26.63 -2.58 3.86
N HIS A 224 -26.38 -1.46 4.53
CA HIS A 224 -27.08 -1.08 5.76
C HIS A 224 -28.43 -0.39 5.49
N GLY A 225 -28.90 -0.38 4.23
CA GLY A 225 -30.20 0.18 3.83
C GLY A 225 -30.19 1.69 3.58
N GLY A 226 -29.01 2.32 3.58
CA GLY A 226 -28.85 3.70 3.17
C GLY A 226 -28.95 3.85 1.64
N LYS A 227 -29.17 5.07 1.18
CA LYS A 227 -29.08 5.43 -0.24
C LYS A 227 -27.92 6.40 -0.41
N PRO A 228 -26.77 5.92 -0.91
CA PRO A 228 -25.62 6.77 -1.08
C PRO A 228 -25.80 7.75 -2.24
N VAL A 229 -25.31 8.97 -2.04
CA VAL A 229 -24.96 9.93 -3.09
C VAL A 229 -23.44 10.07 -3.06
N VAL A 230 -22.82 10.04 -4.22
CA VAL A 230 -21.37 10.06 -4.37
C VAL A 230 -20.98 11.27 -5.23
N LEU A 231 -20.02 12.04 -4.73
CA LEU A 231 -19.34 13.09 -5.48
C LEU A 231 -17.93 12.57 -5.80
N HIS A 232 -17.69 12.25 -7.06
CA HIS A 232 -16.40 11.74 -7.52
C HIS A 232 -15.40 12.88 -7.65
N VAL A 233 -14.17 12.65 -7.16
CA VAL A 233 -13.12 13.65 -7.25
C VAL A 233 -12.46 13.64 -8.62
N ASP A 234 -12.42 12.51 -9.29
CA ASP A 234 -11.92 12.34 -10.66
C ASP A 234 -12.77 13.11 -11.71
N ASP A 235 -14.04 13.44 -11.41
CA ASP A 235 -14.83 14.39 -12.22
C ASP A 235 -14.26 15.82 -12.21
N ILE A 236 -13.41 16.14 -11.23
CA ILE A 236 -12.87 17.48 -10.99
C ILE A 236 -11.42 17.58 -11.39
N THR A 237 -10.66 16.53 -11.16
CA THR A 237 -9.21 16.51 -11.39
C THR A 237 -8.73 15.13 -11.81
N PRO A 238 -7.96 15.03 -12.91
CA PRO A 238 -7.34 13.77 -13.29
C PRO A 238 -6.14 13.51 -12.37
N LEU A 239 -6.29 12.54 -11.47
CA LEU A 239 -5.21 12.09 -10.58
C LEU A 239 -4.91 10.61 -10.82
N PRO A 240 -3.63 10.21 -10.86
CA PRO A 240 -3.29 8.79 -10.87
C PRO A 240 -3.77 8.13 -9.59
N GLY A 241 -4.41 6.99 -9.76
CA GLY A 241 -4.90 6.18 -8.64
C GLY A 241 -3.78 5.56 -7.81
N PRO A 242 -4.15 4.94 -6.69
CA PRO A 242 -3.20 4.19 -5.86
C PRO A 242 -2.46 3.12 -6.66
N GLY A 243 -1.15 3.04 -6.44
CA GLY A 243 -0.27 2.06 -7.05
C GLY A 243 0.91 1.74 -6.17
N LEU A 244 1.78 0.90 -6.67
CA LEU A 244 2.99 0.50 -5.97
C LEU A 244 4.05 1.60 -6.07
N ILE A 245 4.67 1.90 -4.92
CA ILE A 245 5.78 2.83 -4.81
C ILE A 245 6.97 2.15 -4.13
N ALA A 246 8.17 2.55 -4.50
CA ALA A 246 9.40 2.13 -3.84
C ALA A 246 10.40 3.30 -3.78
N SER A 247 11.41 3.22 -2.91
CA SER A 247 12.46 4.24 -2.94
C SER A 247 13.44 3.98 -4.09
N THR A 248 14.05 5.04 -4.63
CA THR A 248 15.12 4.93 -5.63
C THR A 248 16.22 3.97 -5.17
N ALA A 249 16.63 4.05 -3.91
CA ALA A 249 17.68 3.16 -3.35
C ALA A 249 17.23 1.69 -3.29
N THR A 250 15.96 1.44 -2.96
CA THR A 250 15.40 0.06 -2.95
C THR A 250 15.30 -0.49 -4.36
N LEU A 251 14.88 0.35 -5.32
CA LEU A 251 14.82 0.00 -6.74
C LEU A 251 16.19 -0.39 -7.28
N ASP A 252 17.23 0.38 -6.96
CA ASP A 252 18.58 0.07 -7.39
C ASP A 252 19.16 -1.22 -6.74
N ALA A 253 18.78 -1.48 -5.48
CA ALA A 253 19.29 -2.63 -4.74
C ALA A 253 18.52 -3.94 -4.99
N LYS A 254 17.22 -3.87 -5.30
CA LYS A 254 16.29 -5.01 -5.37
C LYS A 254 15.45 -5.01 -6.66
N HIS A 255 15.96 -4.44 -7.75
CA HIS A 255 15.24 -4.28 -9.02
C HIS A 255 14.50 -5.56 -9.46
N ASP A 256 15.20 -6.68 -9.58
CA ASP A 256 14.62 -7.94 -10.06
C ASP A 256 13.58 -8.50 -9.09
N ALA A 257 13.79 -8.33 -7.78
CA ALA A 257 12.84 -8.76 -6.76
C ALA A 257 11.55 -7.93 -6.81
N ILE A 258 11.67 -6.61 -7.02
CA ILE A 258 10.49 -5.72 -7.15
C ILE A 258 9.76 -6.01 -8.46
N SER A 259 10.48 -6.24 -9.58
CA SER A 259 9.86 -6.64 -10.84
C SER A 259 9.10 -7.96 -10.71
N ALA A 260 9.68 -8.96 -10.02
CA ALA A 260 9.00 -10.22 -9.72
C ALA A 260 7.75 -10.02 -8.84
N PHE A 261 7.82 -9.13 -7.84
CA PHE A 261 6.67 -8.78 -7.00
C PHE A 261 5.54 -8.14 -7.81
N VAL A 262 5.88 -7.17 -8.67
CA VAL A 262 4.90 -6.52 -9.56
C VAL A 262 4.25 -7.57 -10.47
N ALA A 263 5.04 -8.40 -11.15
CA ALA A 263 4.52 -9.43 -12.04
C ALA A 263 3.58 -10.42 -11.34
N ALA A 264 3.96 -10.93 -10.16
CA ALA A 264 3.15 -11.84 -9.34
C ALA A 264 1.83 -11.18 -8.87
N THR A 265 1.89 -9.90 -8.49
CA THR A 265 0.68 -9.13 -8.11
C THR A 265 -0.26 -8.96 -9.29
N LEU A 266 0.25 -8.56 -10.46
CA LEU A 266 -0.56 -8.39 -11.69
C LEU A 266 -1.14 -9.73 -12.18
N GLN A 267 -0.40 -10.84 -12.02
CA GLN A 267 -0.93 -12.18 -12.29
C GLN A 267 -2.14 -12.48 -11.41
N ALA A 268 -2.07 -12.23 -10.11
CA ALA A 268 -3.19 -12.42 -9.20
C ALA A 268 -4.37 -11.49 -9.51
N MET A 269 -4.12 -10.24 -9.91
CA MET A 269 -5.17 -9.33 -10.36
C MET A 269 -5.91 -9.86 -11.59
N ASN A 270 -5.20 -10.41 -12.56
CA ASN A 270 -5.82 -11.02 -13.75
C ASN A 270 -6.64 -12.27 -13.37
N GLU A 271 -6.11 -13.14 -12.48
CA GLU A 271 -6.88 -14.29 -11.99
C GLU A 271 -8.16 -13.86 -11.27
N ILE A 272 -8.11 -12.84 -10.42
CA ILE A 272 -9.29 -12.32 -9.71
C ILE A 272 -10.31 -11.69 -10.69
N LYS A 273 -9.87 -11.05 -11.78
CA LYS A 273 -10.78 -10.56 -12.83
C LYS A 273 -11.56 -11.70 -13.47
N ASP A 274 -10.91 -12.83 -13.70
CA ASP A 274 -11.52 -14.00 -14.34
C ASP A 274 -12.36 -14.81 -13.33
N ASP A 275 -11.91 -14.89 -12.07
CA ASP A 275 -12.58 -15.56 -10.96
C ASP A 275 -12.56 -14.70 -9.68
N PRO A 276 -13.51 -13.77 -9.51
CA PRO A 276 -13.61 -12.96 -8.28
C PRO A 276 -13.77 -13.78 -7.00
N ALA A 277 -14.31 -15.02 -7.09
CA ALA A 277 -14.48 -15.86 -5.91
C ALA A 277 -13.12 -16.29 -5.32
N ALA A 278 -12.12 -16.54 -6.17
CA ALA A 278 -10.76 -16.85 -5.71
C ALA A 278 -10.16 -15.72 -4.86
N GLY A 279 -10.35 -14.46 -5.28
CA GLY A 279 -9.89 -13.29 -4.53
C GLY A 279 -10.63 -13.11 -3.20
N LEU A 280 -11.95 -13.31 -3.20
CA LEU A 280 -12.77 -13.23 -2.00
C LEU A 280 -12.38 -14.31 -0.99
N ASP A 281 -12.20 -15.55 -1.45
CA ASP A 281 -11.81 -16.66 -0.60
C ASP A 281 -10.40 -16.45 -0.02
N ALA A 282 -9.47 -15.92 -0.81
CA ALA A 282 -8.13 -15.56 -0.35
C ALA A 282 -8.17 -14.47 0.74
N ALA A 283 -8.99 -13.45 0.56
CA ALA A 283 -9.17 -12.40 1.55
C ALA A 283 -9.79 -12.93 2.85
N ILE A 284 -10.83 -13.76 2.77
CA ILE A 284 -11.48 -14.38 3.94
C ILE A 284 -10.53 -15.35 4.65
N ALA A 285 -9.71 -16.10 3.92
CA ALA A 285 -8.73 -16.99 4.53
C ALA A 285 -7.64 -16.20 5.31
N THR A 286 -7.29 -15.01 4.83
CA THR A 286 -6.33 -14.11 5.50
C THR A 286 -6.98 -13.33 6.65
N ILE A 287 -8.25 -12.93 6.49
CA ILE A 287 -9.02 -12.10 7.44
C ILE A 287 -10.36 -12.82 7.70
N PRO A 288 -10.40 -13.78 8.64
CA PRO A 288 -11.61 -14.60 8.87
C PRO A 288 -12.85 -13.81 9.26
N GLU A 289 -12.69 -12.63 9.84
CA GLU A 289 -13.77 -11.73 10.25
C GLU A 289 -14.65 -11.29 9.07
N LEU A 290 -14.08 -11.21 7.86
CA LEU A 290 -14.81 -10.84 6.63
C LEU A 290 -15.89 -11.86 6.27
N ALA A 291 -15.79 -13.12 6.74
CA ALA A 291 -16.78 -14.14 6.47
C ALA A 291 -18.18 -13.81 6.99
N SER A 292 -18.28 -13.00 8.04
CA SER A 292 -19.55 -12.58 8.64
C SER A 292 -20.38 -11.66 7.73
N SER A 293 -19.74 -11.01 6.74
CA SER A 293 -20.36 -10.10 5.78
C SER A 293 -19.99 -10.43 4.34
N ARG A 294 -19.90 -11.73 4.01
CA ARG A 294 -19.39 -12.23 2.73
C ARG A 294 -20.00 -11.53 1.50
N ASP A 295 -21.32 -11.31 1.50
CA ASP A 295 -22.01 -10.68 0.38
C ASP A 295 -21.57 -9.20 0.20
N THR A 296 -21.41 -8.48 1.30
CA THR A 296 -20.85 -7.11 1.29
C THR A 296 -19.41 -7.11 0.78
N GLN A 297 -18.59 -8.06 1.26
CA GLN A 297 -17.20 -8.17 0.80
C GLN A 297 -17.11 -8.53 -0.68
N ALA A 298 -18.01 -9.36 -1.19
CA ALA A 298 -18.11 -9.66 -2.61
C ALA A 298 -18.46 -8.40 -3.44
N ALA A 299 -19.37 -7.57 -2.96
CA ALA A 299 -19.73 -6.33 -3.63
C ALA A 299 -18.58 -5.31 -3.62
N ILE A 300 -17.88 -5.18 -2.50
CA ILE A 300 -16.67 -4.34 -2.38
C ILE A 300 -15.57 -4.84 -3.33
N LEU A 301 -15.33 -6.15 -3.39
CA LEU A 301 -14.33 -6.73 -4.30
C LEU A 301 -14.71 -6.48 -5.76
N ALA A 302 -15.97 -6.65 -6.14
CA ALA A 302 -16.43 -6.39 -7.50
C ALA A 302 -16.18 -4.92 -7.91
N ALA A 303 -16.49 -3.96 -7.05
CA ALA A 303 -16.21 -2.55 -7.28
C ALA A 303 -14.70 -2.24 -7.27
N THR A 304 -13.92 -2.98 -6.48
CA THR A 304 -12.46 -2.89 -6.47
C THR A 304 -11.88 -3.34 -7.80
N ILE A 305 -12.34 -4.48 -8.33
CA ILE A 305 -11.94 -5.00 -9.65
C ILE A 305 -12.27 -3.98 -10.76
N ASP A 306 -13.48 -3.37 -10.71
CA ASP A 306 -13.87 -2.31 -11.67
C ASP A 306 -12.97 -1.07 -11.58
N SER A 307 -12.41 -0.80 -10.42
CA SER A 307 -11.50 0.33 -10.20
C SER A 307 -10.06 0.07 -10.69
N TRP A 308 -9.66 -1.19 -10.94
CA TRP A 308 -8.32 -1.52 -11.41
C TRP A 308 -8.03 -1.05 -12.83
N ALA A 309 -9.06 -1.00 -13.69
CA ALA A 309 -8.91 -0.63 -15.08
C ALA A 309 -9.52 0.75 -15.36
N GLY A 310 -8.66 1.74 -15.56
CA GLY A 310 -8.95 3.00 -16.22
C GLY A 310 -8.71 2.89 -17.74
N PRO A 311 -8.78 4.00 -18.49
CA PRO A 311 -8.54 4.00 -19.94
C PRO A 311 -7.17 3.40 -20.30
N VAL A 312 -6.11 3.84 -19.63
CA VAL A 312 -4.73 3.37 -19.91
C VAL A 312 -4.58 1.87 -19.65
N GLN A 313 -5.12 1.36 -18.53
CA GLN A 313 -5.04 -0.06 -18.19
C GLN A 313 -5.91 -0.92 -19.13
N THR A 314 -6.97 -0.35 -19.69
CA THR A 314 -7.80 -1.02 -20.70
C THR A 314 -7.02 -1.20 -22.02
N ASP A 315 -6.23 -0.20 -22.41
CA ASP A 315 -5.49 -0.20 -23.66
C ASP A 315 -4.13 -0.92 -23.56
N HIS A 316 -3.47 -0.87 -22.39
CA HIS A 316 -2.09 -1.32 -22.18
C HIS A 316 -1.94 -2.43 -21.12
N GLY A 317 -3.02 -2.91 -20.52
CA GLY A 317 -3.02 -3.94 -19.47
C GLY A 317 -2.90 -3.39 -18.05
N LEU A 318 -3.23 -4.26 -17.07
CA LEU A 318 -3.10 -3.93 -15.64
C LEU A 318 -1.65 -3.58 -15.31
N GLY A 319 -1.46 -2.65 -14.40
CA GLY A 319 -0.14 -2.15 -14.02
C GLY A 319 0.33 -0.95 -14.85
N ALA A 320 -0.17 -0.76 -16.07
CA ALA A 320 0.24 0.34 -16.95
C ALA A 320 0.06 1.70 -16.29
N ILE A 321 1.00 2.61 -16.54
CA ILE A 321 1.07 3.92 -15.87
C ILE A 321 0.61 5.02 -16.82
N ASP A 322 -0.31 5.87 -16.36
CA ASP A 322 -0.79 7.05 -17.09
C ASP A 322 0.18 8.22 -16.90
N ARG A 323 1.20 8.33 -17.76
CA ARG A 323 2.19 9.41 -17.70
C ARG A 323 1.58 10.79 -17.94
N ASP A 324 0.56 10.89 -18.79
CA ASP A 324 -0.12 12.16 -19.08
C ASP A 324 -0.97 12.59 -17.88
N GLY A 325 -1.62 11.64 -17.23
CA GLY A 325 -2.30 11.83 -15.95
C GLY A 325 -1.34 12.30 -14.86
N TRP A 326 -0.15 11.72 -14.75
CA TRP A 326 0.89 12.19 -13.81
C TRP A 326 1.34 13.62 -14.10
N THR A 327 1.57 13.97 -15.37
CA THR A 327 1.95 15.33 -15.78
C THR A 327 0.85 16.35 -15.45
N SER A 328 -0.40 15.98 -15.70
CA SER A 328 -1.59 16.81 -15.37
C SER A 328 -1.73 16.98 -13.87
N SER A 329 -1.49 15.92 -13.10
CA SER A 329 -1.54 15.93 -11.62
C SER A 329 -0.47 16.83 -11.01
N ILE A 330 0.76 16.78 -11.51
CA ILE A 330 1.84 17.69 -11.07
C ILE A 330 1.42 19.15 -11.27
N THR A 331 0.84 19.46 -12.43
CA THR A 331 0.33 20.80 -12.74
C THR A 331 -0.77 21.22 -11.76
N PHE A 332 -1.74 20.33 -11.52
CA PHE A 332 -2.84 20.54 -10.59
C PHE A 332 -2.35 20.76 -9.15
N MET A 333 -1.50 19.87 -8.64
CA MET A 333 -0.95 19.96 -7.28
C MET A 333 -0.08 21.20 -7.08
N THR A 334 0.63 21.63 -8.13
CA THR A 334 1.36 22.89 -8.14
C THR A 334 0.41 24.09 -8.01
N GLY A 335 -0.71 24.08 -8.74
CA GLY A 335 -1.76 25.09 -8.64
C GLY A 335 -2.40 25.19 -7.26
N LEU A 336 -2.47 24.07 -6.52
CA LEU A 336 -2.92 24.04 -5.13
C LEU A 336 -1.84 24.48 -4.11
N GLY A 337 -0.61 24.78 -4.56
CA GLY A 337 0.50 25.13 -3.67
C GLY A 337 1.06 23.94 -2.86
N MET A 338 0.81 22.72 -3.29
CA MET A 338 1.24 21.49 -2.61
C MET A 338 2.60 20.97 -3.09
N VAL A 339 3.14 21.54 -4.16
CA VAL A 339 4.47 21.23 -4.70
C VAL A 339 5.44 22.28 -4.20
N LYS A 340 6.45 21.85 -3.41
CA LYS A 340 7.43 22.75 -2.81
C LYS A 340 8.56 23.12 -3.77
N GLU A 341 9.15 22.10 -4.40
CA GLU A 341 10.16 22.24 -5.44
C GLU A 341 9.64 21.63 -6.74
N PRO A 342 10.01 22.15 -7.92
CA PRO A 342 9.55 21.60 -9.19
C PRO A 342 9.89 20.11 -9.34
N VAL A 343 8.91 19.32 -9.73
CA VAL A 343 9.06 17.89 -10.08
C VAL A 343 8.56 17.63 -11.49
N LYS A 344 9.09 16.59 -12.12
CA LYS A 344 8.68 16.11 -13.45
C LYS A 344 8.16 14.69 -13.33
N THR A 345 7.40 14.26 -14.32
CA THR A 345 6.91 12.86 -14.40
C THR A 345 8.06 11.87 -14.36
N ASP A 346 9.18 12.16 -15.03
CA ASP A 346 10.37 11.30 -15.04
C ASP A 346 11.07 11.19 -13.67
N ASP A 347 10.83 12.12 -12.75
CA ASP A 347 11.35 12.06 -11.38
C ASP A 347 10.48 11.15 -10.48
N ILE A 348 9.29 10.75 -10.96
CA ILE A 348 8.28 10.04 -10.16
C ILE A 348 7.98 8.66 -10.73
N VAL A 349 7.91 8.51 -12.06
CA VAL A 349 7.39 7.32 -12.73
C VAL A 349 8.52 6.44 -13.24
N ARG A 350 8.45 5.14 -12.92
CA ARG A 350 9.39 4.12 -13.36
C ARG A 350 8.67 2.90 -13.94
N GLU A 351 8.83 2.66 -15.24
CA GLU A 351 8.06 1.65 -15.99
C GLU A 351 8.84 0.38 -16.31
N ASP A 352 10.17 0.37 -16.15
CA ASP A 352 11.06 -0.76 -16.46
C ASP A 352 10.87 -1.99 -15.55
N LEU A 353 9.99 -1.88 -14.55
CA LEU A 353 9.59 -2.96 -13.64
C LEU A 353 8.32 -3.70 -14.08
N LEU A 354 7.60 -3.14 -15.05
CA LEU A 354 6.39 -3.77 -15.57
C LEU A 354 6.77 -4.98 -16.45
N PRO A 355 5.98 -6.07 -16.43
CA PRO A 355 6.18 -7.18 -17.34
C PRO A 355 6.18 -6.69 -18.79
N SER A 356 7.12 -7.17 -19.60
CA SER A 356 7.09 -6.92 -21.04
C SER A 356 5.78 -7.49 -21.59
N GLY A 357 4.94 -6.65 -22.19
CA GLY A 357 3.73 -7.12 -22.88
C GLY A 357 4.15 -8.07 -24.03
N ASP A 358 3.60 -9.28 -24.00
CA ASP A 358 3.71 -10.22 -25.14
C ASP A 358 2.82 -9.78 -26.30
#